data_cf1185a450bc457e97c69626972b380a
#
_entry.id   cf1185a450bc457e97c69626972b380a
#
_cell.length_a   1.000
_cell.length_b   1.000
_cell.length_c   1.000
_cell.angle_alpha   90.00
_cell.angle_beta   90.00
_cell.angle_gamma   90.00
#
_symmetry.space_group_name_H-M   'P 1'
#
loop_
_entity.id
_entity.type
_entity.pdbx_description
1 polymer ?
#
loop_
_entity_poly.entity_id
_entity_poly.type
_entity_poly.pdbx_seq_one_letter_code
_entity_poly.pdbx_strand_id
1 'polypeptide(L)'
;MPLMSLLTPITSEIVTQPFIEHCCRVYQMDHNGFHGFAHWMRVLHNGRLLAETENANLKIVELFCLLHDTQRQNEDRDPEHGPRAADYARAIRGTLFDLEDDEMEILDEALRYHSDGYVEADITIQVCWDADRLDLGRVGIRPSYHKLCTATAKSPFVMEAAFKRSQAVL
;
A
#
# COMPACT_ATOMS: atom_id res chain seq x y z
N MET A 1 -22.50 18.20 -2.37
CA MET A 1 -21.20 18.58 -2.96
C MET A 1 -20.22 17.46 -2.70
N PRO A 2 -19.68 16.82 -3.71
CA PRO A 2 -18.84 15.66 -3.51
C PRO A 2 -17.48 16.07 -2.98
N LEU A 3 -17.01 15.33 -1.97
CA LEU A 3 -15.65 15.38 -1.39
C LEU A 3 -14.52 14.98 -2.37
N MET A 4 -14.81 14.92 -3.67
CA MET A 4 -13.83 14.53 -4.71
C MET A 4 -12.80 15.61 -5.08
N SER A 5 -12.81 16.78 -4.43
CA SER A 5 -11.97 17.91 -4.87
C SER A 5 -10.63 18.05 -4.12
N LEU A 6 -10.29 17.13 -3.21
CA LEU A 6 -9.03 17.19 -2.44
C LEU A 6 -8.13 15.95 -2.59
N LEU A 7 -8.48 15.01 -3.47
CA LEU A 7 -7.61 13.87 -3.75
C LEU A 7 -6.65 14.24 -4.86
N THR A 8 -5.35 14.18 -4.58
CA THR A 8 -4.30 14.03 -5.60
C THR A 8 -4.78 13.03 -6.65
N PRO A 9 -4.52 13.27 -7.94
CA PRO A 9 -4.95 12.34 -8.99
C PRO A 9 -4.51 10.91 -8.61
N ILE A 10 -5.41 9.94 -8.71
CA ILE A 10 -5.10 8.53 -8.45
C ILE A 10 -4.01 8.06 -9.39
N THR A 11 -4.12 8.46 -10.67
CA THR A 11 -3.16 8.08 -11.71
C THR A 11 -1.83 8.86 -11.61
N SER A 12 -0.76 8.18 -12.00
CA SER A 12 0.60 8.71 -12.15
C SER A 12 1.24 8.08 -13.40
N GLU A 13 2.52 8.31 -13.63
CA GLU A 13 3.25 7.64 -14.71
C GLU A 13 3.25 6.11 -14.57
N ILE A 14 3.32 5.60 -13.34
CA ILE A 14 3.35 4.15 -13.06
C ILE A 14 1.95 3.59 -12.76
N VAL A 15 1.13 4.34 -12.03
CA VAL A 15 -0.25 3.96 -11.68
C VAL A 15 -1.19 4.46 -12.77
N THR A 16 -1.24 3.75 -13.88
CA THR A 16 -2.10 4.08 -15.02
C THR A 16 -3.53 3.56 -14.80
N GLN A 17 -4.51 4.13 -15.51
CA GLN A 17 -5.89 3.65 -15.45
C GLN A 17 -6.00 2.16 -15.82
N PRO A 18 -5.36 1.65 -16.90
CA PRO A 18 -5.38 0.21 -17.20
C PRO A 18 -4.78 -0.66 -16.10
N PHE A 19 -3.74 -0.18 -15.40
CA PHE A 19 -3.14 -0.89 -14.28
C PHE A 19 -4.11 -1.01 -13.09
N ILE A 20 -4.79 0.09 -12.72
CA ILE A 20 -5.82 0.09 -11.67
C ILE A 20 -6.95 -0.89 -12.01
N GLU A 21 -7.47 -0.81 -13.23
CA GLU A 21 -8.54 -1.71 -13.71
C GLU A 21 -8.11 -3.18 -13.68
N HIS A 22 -6.84 -3.44 -14.02
CA HIS A 22 -6.28 -4.78 -13.93
C HIS A 22 -6.22 -5.27 -12.48
N CYS A 23 -5.71 -4.48 -11.55
CA CYS A 23 -5.68 -4.83 -10.12
C CYS A 23 -7.09 -5.13 -9.59
N CYS A 24 -8.08 -4.30 -9.92
CA CYS A 24 -9.47 -4.52 -9.54
C CYS A 24 -10.02 -5.83 -10.12
N ARG A 25 -9.69 -6.15 -11.37
CA ARG A 25 -10.20 -7.36 -12.05
C ARG A 25 -9.64 -8.66 -11.47
N VAL A 26 -8.38 -8.66 -11.04
CA VAL A 26 -7.72 -9.85 -10.48
C VAL A 26 -8.02 -10.08 -9.01
N TYR A 27 -8.48 -9.05 -8.31
CA TYR A 27 -8.87 -9.14 -6.91
C TYR A 27 -10.13 -10.00 -6.76
N GLN A 28 -10.04 -11.07 -5.96
CA GLN A 28 -11.09 -12.10 -5.83
C GLN A 28 -12.04 -11.84 -4.66
N MET A 29 -11.76 -10.83 -3.82
CA MET A 29 -12.54 -10.54 -2.63
C MET A 29 -13.56 -9.44 -2.87
N ASP A 30 -14.35 -9.09 -1.86
CA ASP A 30 -15.27 -7.95 -1.94
C ASP A 30 -14.50 -6.62 -2.04
N HIS A 31 -14.74 -5.88 -3.11
CA HIS A 31 -14.13 -4.57 -3.32
C HIS A 31 -14.50 -3.53 -2.25
N ASN A 32 -15.60 -3.75 -1.54
CA ASN A 32 -16.03 -2.93 -0.41
C ASN A 32 -15.60 -3.50 0.95
N GLY A 33 -14.87 -4.61 0.96
CA GLY A 33 -14.32 -5.24 2.15
C GLY A 33 -13.14 -4.47 2.75
N PHE A 34 -12.64 -4.96 3.88
CA PHE A 34 -11.54 -4.33 4.61
C PHE A 34 -10.24 -4.23 3.83
N HIS A 35 -10.03 -5.10 2.85
CA HIS A 35 -8.84 -5.17 1.99
C HIS A 35 -9.12 -4.70 0.55
N GLY A 36 -10.29 -4.07 0.33
CA GLY A 36 -10.75 -3.65 -1.01
C GLY A 36 -10.19 -2.29 -1.45
N PHE A 37 -10.76 -1.78 -2.54
CA PHE A 37 -10.26 -0.60 -3.25
C PHE A 37 -10.11 0.66 -2.37
N ALA A 38 -11.05 0.90 -1.45
CA ALA A 38 -10.98 2.04 -0.54
C ALA A 38 -9.72 1.99 0.36
N HIS A 39 -9.36 0.80 0.84
CA HIS A 39 -8.11 0.56 1.56
C HIS A 39 -6.89 0.89 0.69
N TRP A 40 -6.83 0.37 -0.55
CA TRP A 40 -5.71 0.65 -1.46
C TRP A 40 -5.52 2.15 -1.70
N MET A 41 -6.61 2.91 -1.83
CA MET A 41 -6.55 4.36 -2.04
C MET A 41 -6.01 5.11 -0.81
N ARG A 42 -6.37 4.69 0.40
CA ARG A 42 -5.81 5.27 1.63
C ARG A 42 -4.34 4.91 1.81
N VAL A 43 -3.97 3.66 1.49
CA VAL A 43 -2.57 3.22 1.49
C VAL A 43 -1.75 4.02 0.46
N LEU A 44 -2.29 4.25 -0.75
CA LEU A 44 -1.65 5.08 -1.78
C LEU A 44 -1.44 6.53 -1.29
N HIS A 45 -2.44 7.12 -0.64
CA HIS A 45 -2.30 8.45 -0.04
C HIS A 45 -1.20 8.49 1.02
N ASN A 46 -1.21 7.53 1.94
CA ASN A 46 -0.19 7.41 2.98
C ASN A 46 1.21 7.23 2.36
N GLY A 47 1.32 6.32 1.39
CA GLY A 47 2.58 6.01 0.72
C GLY A 47 3.20 7.21 0.01
N ARG A 48 2.40 7.98 -0.73
CA ARG A 48 2.86 9.21 -1.41
C ARG A 48 3.36 10.25 -0.43
N LEU A 49 2.61 10.49 0.66
CA LEU A 49 3.00 11.41 1.71
C LEU A 49 4.35 11.02 2.33
N LEU A 50 4.48 9.75 2.70
CA LEU A 50 5.70 9.23 3.33
C LEU A 50 6.88 9.21 2.34
N ALA A 51 6.66 8.81 1.09
CA ALA A 51 7.71 8.74 0.08
C ALA A 51 8.33 10.12 -0.21
N GLU A 52 7.51 11.16 -0.28
CA GLU A 52 7.98 12.54 -0.45
C GLU A 52 8.86 12.99 0.73
N THR A 53 8.41 12.73 1.96
CA THR A 53 9.10 13.19 3.17
C THR A 53 10.36 12.39 3.47
N GLU A 54 10.34 11.09 3.26
CA GLU A 54 11.46 10.16 3.54
C GLU A 54 12.39 9.99 2.33
N ASN A 55 12.10 10.63 1.19
CA ASN A 55 12.86 10.51 -0.06
C ASN A 55 12.97 9.05 -0.55
N ALA A 56 11.87 8.30 -0.45
CA ALA A 56 11.76 6.94 -0.94
C ALA A 56 11.44 6.88 -2.44
N ASN A 57 11.64 5.72 -3.07
CA ASN A 57 11.31 5.52 -4.49
C ASN A 57 9.79 5.47 -4.70
N LEU A 58 9.22 6.56 -5.20
CA LEU A 58 7.78 6.71 -5.37
C LEU A 58 7.18 5.66 -6.31
N LYS A 59 7.88 5.24 -7.37
CA LYS A 59 7.39 4.22 -8.30
C LYS A 59 7.10 2.90 -7.56
N ILE A 60 8.05 2.47 -6.74
CA ILE A 60 7.94 1.22 -5.95
C ILE A 60 6.82 1.35 -4.93
N VAL A 61 6.74 2.48 -4.22
CA VAL A 61 5.69 2.72 -3.22
C VAL A 61 4.30 2.68 -3.85
N GLU A 62 4.10 3.33 -4.99
CA GLU A 62 2.81 3.34 -5.69
C GLU A 62 2.40 1.93 -6.17
N LEU A 63 3.34 1.15 -6.73
CA LEU A 63 3.10 -0.24 -7.13
C LEU A 63 2.73 -1.11 -5.93
N PHE A 64 3.47 -0.98 -4.83
CA PHE A 64 3.17 -1.69 -3.59
C PHE A 64 1.73 -1.41 -3.13
N CYS A 65 1.34 -0.14 -3.07
CA CYS A 65 0.02 0.26 -2.56
C CYS A 65 -1.14 -0.40 -3.33
N LEU A 66 -0.97 -0.60 -4.64
CA LEU A 66 -2.00 -1.24 -5.49
C LEU A 66 -1.92 -2.76 -5.48
N LEU A 67 -0.73 -3.34 -5.26
CA LEU A 67 -0.50 -4.78 -5.44
C LEU A 67 -0.60 -5.60 -4.15
N HIS A 68 -0.27 -5.00 -2.97
CA HIS A 68 0.00 -5.76 -1.75
C HIS A 68 -1.12 -6.73 -1.34
N ASP A 69 -2.37 -6.37 -1.53
CA ASP A 69 -3.54 -7.17 -1.16
C ASP A 69 -4.29 -7.80 -2.35
N THR A 70 -3.83 -7.58 -3.60
CA THR A 70 -4.54 -8.08 -4.80
C THR A 70 -4.67 -9.60 -4.84
N GLN A 71 -3.78 -10.33 -4.15
CA GLN A 71 -3.73 -11.79 -4.16
C GLN A 71 -4.26 -12.43 -2.87
N ARG A 72 -5.04 -11.68 -2.08
CA ARG A 72 -5.74 -12.26 -0.91
C ARG A 72 -6.81 -13.26 -1.34
N GLN A 73 -6.98 -14.29 -0.51
CA GLN A 73 -7.95 -15.36 -0.71
C GLN A 73 -9.04 -15.39 0.38
N ASN A 74 -8.87 -14.62 1.45
CA ASN A 74 -9.89 -14.42 2.49
C ASN A 74 -9.64 -13.11 3.25
N GLU A 75 -10.65 -12.63 3.98
CA GLU A 75 -10.60 -11.40 4.76
C GLU A 75 -9.91 -11.58 6.12
N ASP A 76 -9.77 -12.81 6.60
CA ASP A 76 -9.16 -13.14 7.88
C ASP A 76 -7.64 -13.35 7.76
N ARG A 77 -7.13 -14.39 8.38
CA ARG A 77 -5.70 -14.71 8.34
C ARG A 77 -5.32 -15.38 7.02
N ASP A 78 -4.51 -14.70 6.24
CA ASP A 78 -3.97 -15.19 4.96
C ASP A 78 -2.45 -14.93 4.90
N PRO A 79 -1.61 -15.77 5.55
CA PRO A 79 -0.17 -15.49 5.67
C PRO A 79 0.57 -15.52 4.32
N GLU A 80 0.00 -16.18 3.32
CA GLU A 80 0.64 -16.33 2.02
C GLU A 80 0.24 -15.23 1.01
N HIS A 81 -0.61 -14.28 1.39
CA HIS A 81 -1.04 -13.24 0.43
C HIS A 81 0.12 -12.33 0.00
N GLY A 82 1.05 -11.99 0.90
CA GLY A 82 2.24 -11.22 0.58
C GLY A 82 3.17 -11.93 -0.40
N PRO A 83 3.63 -13.17 -0.11
CA PRO A 83 4.35 -13.99 -1.07
C PRO A 83 3.67 -14.12 -2.43
N ARG A 84 2.36 -14.38 -2.47
CA ARG A 84 1.61 -14.45 -3.74
C ARG A 84 1.59 -13.11 -4.48
N ALA A 85 1.45 -11.99 -3.77
CA ALA A 85 1.49 -10.65 -4.37
C ALA A 85 2.87 -10.37 -5.00
N ALA A 86 3.96 -10.76 -4.33
CA ALA A 86 5.32 -10.61 -4.84
C ALA A 86 5.54 -11.45 -6.11
N ASP A 87 5.17 -12.72 -6.08
CA ASP A 87 5.26 -13.61 -7.25
C ASP A 87 4.42 -13.11 -8.43
N TYR A 88 3.22 -12.59 -8.12
CA TYR A 88 2.34 -11.98 -9.12
C TYR A 88 2.94 -10.71 -9.73
N ALA A 89 3.52 -9.82 -8.92
CA ALA A 89 4.20 -8.62 -9.41
C ALA A 89 5.33 -8.96 -10.39
N ARG A 90 6.15 -9.97 -10.10
CA ARG A 90 7.19 -10.46 -11.03
C ARG A 90 6.59 -10.96 -12.34
N ALA A 91 5.47 -11.68 -12.29
CA ALA A 91 4.83 -12.24 -13.48
C ALA A 91 4.26 -11.17 -14.43
N ILE A 92 3.83 -10.03 -13.91
CA ILE A 92 3.23 -8.94 -14.73
C ILE A 92 4.20 -7.80 -15.07
N ARG A 93 5.43 -7.82 -14.52
CA ARG A 93 6.50 -6.90 -14.90
C ARG A 93 6.77 -7.00 -16.41
N GLY A 94 7.02 -5.87 -17.05
CA GLY A 94 7.23 -5.78 -18.50
C GLY A 94 5.94 -5.83 -19.33
N THR A 95 4.77 -6.05 -18.69
CA THR A 95 3.46 -6.05 -19.36
C THR A 95 2.58 -4.89 -18.89
N LEU A 96 2.48 -4.68 -17.58
CA LEU A 96 1.60 -3.67 -16.98
C LEU A 96 2.38 -2.53 -16.34
N PHE A 97 3.59 -2.77 -15.93
CA PHE A 97 4.55 -1.79 -15.45
C PHE A 97 5.97 -2.29 -15.73
N ASP A 98 6.95 -1.41 -15.62
CA ASP A 98 8.34 -1.81 -15.72
C ASP A 98 9.16 -1.20 -14.58
N LEU A 99 10.16 -1.95 -14.11
CA LEU A 99 11.14 -1.58 -13.10
C LEU A 99 12.50 -2.15 -13.49
N GLU A 100 13.57 -1.47 -13.09
CA GLU A 100 14.92 -2.07 -13.13
C GLU A 100 15.01 -3.27 -12.17
N ASP A 101 15.99 -4.13 -12.33
CA ASP A 101 16.09 -5.36 -11.56
C ASP A 101 16.22 -5.12 -10.05
N ASP A 102 17.02 -4.15 -9.65
CA ASP A 102 17.18 -3.75 -8.24
C ASP A 102 15.89 -3.14 -7.66
N GLU A 103 15.17 -2.34 -8.43
CA GLU A 103 13.85 -1.82 -8.03
C GLU A 103 12.83 -2.96 -7.84
N MET A 104 12.88 -3.98 -8.71
CA MET A 104 11.99 -5.15 -8.59
C MET A 104 12.29 -5.98 -7.35
N GLU A 105 13.56 -6.12 -6.95
CA GLU A 105 13.92 -6.80 -5.70
C GLU A 105 13.38 -6.06 -4.47
N ILE A 106 13.45 -4.72 -4.46
CA ILE A 106 12.87 -3.90 -3.38
C ILE A 106 11.34 -4.08 -3.33
N LEU A 107 10.66 -4.04 -4.47
CA LEU A 107 9.22 -4.26 -4.54
C LEU A 107 8.83 -5.67 -4.05
N ASP A 108 9.57 -6.70 -4.47
CA ASP A 108 9.33 -8.09 -4.03
C ASP A 108 9.44 -8.21 -2.51
N GLU A 109 10.49 -7.69 -1.92
CA GLU A 109 10.69 -7.74 -0.47
C GLU A 109 9.59 -6.98 0.27
N ALA A 110 9.22 -5.77 -0.21
CA ALA A 110 8.13 -5.01 0.35
C ALA A 110 6.82 -5.79 0.35
N LEU A 111 6.44 -6.38 -0.78
CA LEU A 111 5.21 -7.17 -0.93
C LEU A 111 5.25 -8.45 -0.08
N ARG A 112 6.33 -9.20 -0.16
CA ARG A 112 6.47 -10.52 0.46
C ARG A 112 6.31 -10.48 1.96
N TYR A 113 6.86 -9.46 2.60
CA TYR A 113 6.99 -9.38 4.06
C TYR A 113 6.13 -8.30 4.72
N HIS A 114 5.20 -7.65 4.00
CA HIS A 114 4.46 -6.52 4.55
C HIS A 114 3.62 -6.86 5.80
N SER A 115 3.19 -8.10 5.94
CA SER A 115 2.38 -8.55 7.08
C SER A 115 3.19 -9.23 8.20
N ASP A 116 4.52 -9.35 8.09
CA ASP A 116 5.35 -10.11 9.03
C ASP A 116 5.79 -9.30 10.26
N GLY A 117 5.54 -7.99 10.26
CA GLY A 117 5.79 -7.15 11.43
C GLY A 117 7.24 -6.64 11.55
N TYR A 118 8.09 -6.82 10.54
CA TYR A 118 9.42 -6.20 10.48
C TYR A 118 9.32 -4.68 10.49
N VAL A 119 10.35 -4.02 11.04
CA VAL A 119 10.42 -2.56 11.17
C VAL A 119 11.75 -1.98 10.64
N GLU A 120 12.66 -2.83 10.19
CA GLU A 120 13.96 -2.44 9.62
C GLU A 120 14.14 -3.07 8.24
N ALA A 121 14.39 -2.23 7.25
CA ALA A 121 14.65 -2.58 5.85
C ALA A 121 15.17 -1.35 5.09
N ASP A 122 15.32 -1.43 3.76
CA ASP A 122 15.50 -0.25 2.91
C ASP A 122 14.39 0.78 3.16
N ILE A 123 14.72 2.07 3.04
CA ILE A 123 13.76 3.15 3.32
C ILE A 123 12.48 3.06 2.49
N THR A 124 12.57 2.62 1.24
CA THR A 124 11.40 2.44 0.37
C THR A 124 10.50 1.32 0.87
N ILE A 125 11.07 0.22 1.34
CA ILE A 125 10.33 -0.89 1.95
C ILE A 125 9.66 -0.44 3.25
N GLN A 126 10.37 0.29 4.09
CA GLN A 126 9.82 0.85 5.33
C GLN A 126 8.60 1.74 5.05
N VAL A 127 8.68 2.60 4.04
CA VAL A 127 7.56 3.46 3.60
C VAL A 127 6.37 2.63 3.13
N CYS A 128 6.61 1.57 2.35
CA CYS A 128 5.56 0.64 1.92
C CYS A 128 4.82 0.04 3.12
N TRP A 129 5.55 -0.53 4.07
CA TRP A 129 4.97 -1.15 5.26
C TRP A 129 4.22 -0.16 6.13
N ASP A 130 4.76 1.04 6.33
CA ASP A 130 4.11 2.08 7.11
C ASP A 130 2.82 2.59 6.44
N ALA A 131 2.82 2.71 5.12
CA ALA A 131 1.64 3.15 4.37
C ALA A 131 0.43 2.23 4.64
N ASP A 132 0.64 0.92 4.67
CA ASP A 132 -0.39 -0.07 4.98
C ASP A 132 -0.77 -0.03 6.48
N ARG A 133 0.23 -0.06 7.38
CA ARG A 133 0.01 -0.08 8.84
C ARG A 133 -0.71 1.16 9.35
N LEU A 134 -0.53 2.31 8.74
CA LEU A 134 -1.25 3.54 9.07
C LEU A 134 -2.77 3.44 8.79
N ASP A 135 -3.21 2.50 7.95
CA ASP A 135 -4.62 2.27 7.64
C ASP A 135 -5.30 1.21 8.54
N LEU A 136 -4.64 0.73 9.59
CA LEU A 136 -5.20 -0.28 10.52
C LEU A 136 -6.48 0.18 11.23
N GLY A 137 -6.76 1.48 11.27
CA GLY A 137 -8.01 2.00 11.81
C GLY A 137 -9.26 1.45 11.11
N ARG A 138 -9.15 1.02 9.83
CA ARG A 138 -10.25 0.39 9.08
C ARG A 138 -10.80 -0.87 9.77
N VAL A 139 -9.96 -1.56 10.53
CA VAL A 139 -10.32 -2.73 11.35
C VAL A 139 -10.36 -2.41 12.86
N GLY A 140 -10.44 -1.14 13.22
CA GLY A 140 -10.57 -0.68 14.60
C GLY A 140 -9.26 -0.66 15.40
N ILE A 141 -8.11 -0.82 14.76
CA ILE A 141 -6.80 -0.88 15.42
C ILE A 141 -6.06 0.46 15.22
N ARG A 142 -5.67 1.13 16.31
CA ARG A 142 -4.76 2.27 16.21
C ARG A 142 -3.36 1.79 15.82
N PRO A 143 -2.71 2.43 14.84
CA PRO A 143 -1.30 2.18 14.54
C PRO A 143 -0.44 2.35 15.79
N SER A 144 0.47 1.43 16.01
CA SER A 144 1.39 1.46 17.16
C SER A 144 2.71 2.07 16.75
N TYR A 145 3.19 3.06 17.50
CA TYR A 145 4.50 3.69 17.32
C TYR A 145 5.64 2.65 17.14
N HIS A 146 5.62 1.60 17.96
CA HIS A 146 6.67 0.56 17.94
C HIS A 146 6.59 -0.40 16.75
N LYS A 147 5.49 -0.37 16.01
CA LYS A 147 5.29 -1.18 14.79
C LYS A 147 5.43 -0.39 13.50
N LEU A 148 5.63 0.90 13.60
CA LEU A 148 5.97 1.76 12.47
C LEU A 148 7.49 1.83 12.29
N CYS A 149 7.94 2.10 11.08
CA CYS A 149 9.34 2.10 10.69
C CYS A 149 9.93 3.51 10.70
N THR A 150 9.34 4.41 9.90
CA THR A 150 9.89 5.73 9.57
C THR A 150 9.57 6.79 10.63
N ALA A 151 10.41 7.81 10.71
CA ALA A 151 10.20 8.93 11.62
C ALA A 151 8.92 9.70 11.29
N THR A 152 8.62 9.86 10.00
CA THR A 152 7.41 10.55 9.53
C THR A 152 6.16 9.80 9.93
N ALA A 153 6.09 8.47 9.71
CA ALA A 153 4.93 7.66 10.09
C ALA A 153 4.70 7.65 11.61
N LYS A 154 5.78 7.73 12.40
CA LYS A 154 5.75 7.79 13.87
C LYS A 154 5.30 9.16 14.43
N SER A 155 5.19 10.19 13.59
CA SER A 155 4.70 11.50 14.02
C SER A 155 3.27 11.39 14.53
N PRO A 156 2.96 11.91 15.75
CA PRO A 156 1.58 11.90 16.27
C PRO A 156 0.57 12.54 15.33
N PHE A 157 0.98 13.58 14.61
CA PHE A 157 0.13 14.25 13.62
C PHE A 157 -0.22 13.32 12.45
N VAL A 158 0.77 12.62 11.89
CA VAL A 158 0.57 11.68 10.77
C VAL A 158 -0.27 10.49 11.20
N MET A 159 0.03 9.90 12.37
CA MET A 159 -0.72 8.78 12.94
C MET A 159 -2.19 9.13 13.14
N GLU A 160 -2.49 10.30 13.74
CA GLU A 160 -3.85 10.74 14.02
C GLU A 160 -4.60 11.06 12.71
N ALA A 161 -3.96 11.75 11.77
CA ALA A 161 -4.56 12.06 10.47
C ALA A 161 -4.90 10.79 9.67
N ALA A 162 -3.99 9.81 9.65
CA ALA A 162 -4.22 8.52 9.00
C ALA A 162 -5.34 7.73 9.69
N PHE A 163 -5.36 7.68 11.02
CA PHE A 163 -6.41 7.02 11.77
C PHE A 163 -7.79 7.62 11.46
N LYS A 164 -7.91 8.94 11.44
CA LYS A 164 -9.17 9.62 11.07
C LYS A 164 -9.63 9.28 9.65
N ARG A 165 -8.70 9.25 8.68
CA ARG A 165 -9.02 8.84 7.30
C ARG A 165 -9.53 7.40 7.24
N SER A 166 -8.91 6.49 8.00
CA SER A 166 -9.29 5.07 8.03
C SER A 166 -10.67 4.81 8.63
N GLN A 167 -11.18 5.74 9.45
CA GLN A 167 -12.49 5.67 10.08
C GLN A 167 -13.60 6.35 9.26
N ALA A 168 -13.24 7.14 8.25
CA ALA A 168 -14.24 7.79 7.41
C ALA A 168 -14.96 6.75 6.54
N VAL A 169 -16.28 6.75 6.61
CA VAL A 169 -17.13 5.99 5.68
C VAL A 169 -17.03 6.68 4.32
N LEU A 170 -16.54 5.97 3.30
CA LEU A 170 -16.53 6.46 1.93
C LEU A 170 -17.90 6.27 1.29
#